data_73e51262c748f8addb57af454a986b10
#
_entry.id   73e51262c748f8addb57af454a986b10
#
_cell.length_a   1.000
_cell.length_b   1.000
_cell.length_c   1.000
_cell.angle_alpha   90.00
_cell.angle_beta   90.00
_cell.angle_gamma   90.00
#
_symmetry.space_group_name_H-M   'P 1'
#
loop_
_entity.id
_entity.type
_entity.pdbx_description
1 polymer ?
#
loop_
_entity_poly.entity_id
_entity_poly.type
_entity_poly.pdbx_seq_one_letter_code
_entity_poly.pdbx_strand_id
1 'polypeptide(L)'
;ENNSQDKSNRLCFNSEKLNILKNSNEALAALKQAIELDSNNSTALHLYGSMLNQQNSLDCVSFYERSLKINNKSYLTFNGLGNFYLKTNQFEKAENSYTKAIEINPKRSAKIYKNRAYLREKQNKNSDAKEDLKSYLKYFPKAPDRGIIEQAIREI
;
A
#
# COMPACT_ATOMS: atom_id res chain seq x y z
N GLU A 1 29.12 -5.44 -7.76
CA GLU A 1 27.82 -4.70 -7.62
C GLU A 1 26.62 -5.58 -7.98
N ASN A 2 26.61 -6.28 -9.12
CA ASN A 2 25.50 -7.16 -9.53
C ASN A 2 25.15 -8.24 -8.50
N ASN A 3 26.14 -8.83 -7.82
CA ASN A 3 25.90 -9.92 -6.85
C ASN A 3 25.15 -9.45 -5.58
N SER A 4 25.37 -8.21 -5.13
CA SER A 4 24.73 -7.65 -3.93
C SER A 4 23.24 -7.32 -4.23
N GLN A 5 22.97 -6.70 -5.37
CA GLN A 5 21.61 -6.39 -5.83
C GLN A 5 20.78 -7.66 -6.04
N ASP A 6 21.35 -8.67 -6.67
CA ASP A 6 20.67 -9.95 -6.90
C ASP A 6 20.34 -10.67 -5.59
N LYS A 7 21.26 -10.65 -4.63
CA LYS A 7 21.02 -11.20 -3.29
C LYS A 7 19.94 -10.43 -2.56
N SER A 8 19.96 -9.09 -2.62
CA SER A 8 18.94 -8.25 -2.02
C SER A 8 17.56 -8.54 -2.60
N ASN A 9 17.43 -8.64 -3.93
CA ASN A 9 16.17 -8.96 -4.59
C ASN A 9 15.63 -10.37 -4.24
N ARG A 10 16.51 -11.37 -4.12
CA ARG A 10 16.13 -12.73 -3.66
C ARG A 10 15.61 -12.72 -2.23
N LEU A 11 16.20 -11.92 -1.37
CA LEU A 11 15.73 -11.78 0.02
C LEU A 11 14.35 -11.11 0.08
N CYS A 12 14.06 -10.12 -0.77
CA CYS A 12 12.73 -9.54 -0.90
C CYS A 12 11.70 -10.61 -1.31
N PHE A 13 12.00 -11.41 -2.33
CA PHE A 13 11.12 -12.50 -2.77
C PHE A 13 10.88 -13.54 -1.67
N ASN A 14 11.94 -13.93 -0.96
CA ASN A 14 11.82 -14.88 0.15
C ASN A 14 10.98 -14.28 1.30
N SER A 15 11.13 -12.99 1.60
CA SER A 15 10.34 -12.33 2.64
C SER A 15 8.85 -12.32 2.34
N GLU A 16 8.47 -12.08 1.08
CA GLU A 16 7.06 -12.14 0.66
C GLU A 16 6.49 -13.55 0.86
N LYS A 17 7.26 -14.59 0.48
CA LYS A 17 6.87 -15.99 0.70
C LYS A 17 6.73 -16.32 2.20
N LEU A 18 7.65 -15.87 3.03
CA LEU A 18 7.59 -16.07 4.49
C LEU A 18 6.41 -15.32 5.11
N ASN A 19 6.11 -14.12 4.65
CA ASN A 19 4.94 -13.37 5.12
C ASN A 19 3.62 -14.10 4.79
N ILE A 20 3.51 -14.67 3.59
CA ILE A 20 2.37 -15.51 3.20
C ILE A 20 2.24 -16.74 4.14
N LEU A 21 3.35 -17.32 4.56
CA LEU A 21 3.39 -18.44 5.51
C LEU A 21 3.23 -18.01 6.97
N LYS A 22 2.93 -16.72 7.23
CA LYS A 22 2.78 -16.12 8.58
C LYS A 22 4.03 -16.17 9.46
N ASN A 23 5.21 -16.31 8.86
CA ASN A 23 6.49 -16.23 9.57
C ASN A 23 7.06 -14.80 9.52
N SER A 24 6.40 -13.88 10.22
CA SER A 24 6.69 -12.44 10.14
C SER A 24 8.09 -12.07 10.64
N ASN A 25 8.64 -12.77 11.62
CA ASN A 25 9.95 -12.45 12.18
C ASN A 25 11.08 -12.78 11.18
N GLU A 26 11.01 -13.94 10.53
CA GLU A 26 11.97 -14.31 9.50
C GLU A 26 11.86 -13.42 8.26
N ALA A 27 10.63 -13.03 7.88
CA ALA A 27 10.42 -12.10 6.79
C ALA A 27 11.05 -10.73 7.07
N LEU A 28 10.88 -10.20 8.29
CA LEU A 28 11.53 -8.94 8.70
C LEU A 28 13.05 -9.05 8.72
N ALA A 29 13.60 -10.16 9.21
CA ALA A 29 15.04 -10.39 9.22
C ALA A 29 15.60 -10.44 7.79
N ALA A 30 14.93 -11.14 6.86
CA ALA A 30 15.31 -11.19 5.45
C ALA A 30 15.29 -9.82 4.78
N LEU A 31 14.27 -9.00 5.07
CA LEU A 31 14.17 -7.64 4.52
C LEU A 31 15.24 -6.70 5.10
N LYS A 32 15.54 -6.83 6.40
CA LYS A 32 16.63 -6.07 7.02
C LYS A 32 17.96 -6.39 6.34
N GLN A 33 18.25 -7.66 6.13
CA GLN A 33 19.44 -8.11 5.41
C GLN A 33 19.46 -7.62 3.96
N ALA A 34 18.29 -7.59 3.28
CA ALA A 34 18.19 -7.04 1.94
C ALA A 34 18.57 -5.56 1.88
N ILE A 35 18.14 -4.77 2.87
CA ILE A 35 18.46 -3.33 2.98
C ILE A 35 19.93 -3.11 3.33
N GLU A 36 20.54 -4.00 4.14
CA GLU A 36 21.96 -3.95 4.46
C GLU A 36 22.85 -4.24 3.23
N LEU A 37 22.41 -5.18 2.37
CA LEU A 37 23.10 -5.52 1.12
C LEU A 37 22.94 -4.46 0.03
N ASP A 38 21.77 -3.82 -0.02
CA ASP A 38 21.46 -2.75 -0.97
C ASP A 38 20.51 -1.73 -0.33
N SER A 39 21.09 -0.66 0.20
CA SER A 39 20.35 0.42 0.85
C SER A 39 19.44 1.19 -0.08
N ASN A 40 19.62 1.05 -1.40
CA ASN A 40 18.82 1.68 -2.46
C ASN A 40 17.79 0.72 -3.07
N ASN A 41 17.56 -0.44 -2.48
CA ASN A 41 16.49 -1.33 -2.90
C ASN A 41 15.12 -0.78 -2.44
N SER A 42 14.45 -0.02 -3.32
CA SER A 42 13.16 0.58 -3.00
C SER A 42 12.08 -0.45 -2.65
N THR A 43 12.15 -1.66 -3.23
CA THR A 43 11.23 -2.77 -2.94
C THR A 43 11.45 -3.30 -1.53
N ALA A 44 12.69 -3.52 -1.11
CA ALA A 44 13.02 -3.95 0.25
C ALA A 44 12.52 -2.94 1.28
N LEU A 45 12.78 -1.65 1.05
CA LEU A 45 12.32 -0.56 1.91
C LEU A 45 10.78 -0.51 1.99
N HIS A 46 10.09 -0.64 0.86
CA HIS A 46 8.64 -0.68 0.84
C HIS A 46 8.08 -1.87 1.64
N LEU A 47 8.58 -3.07 1.39
CA LEU A 47 8.11 -4.29 2.06
C LEU A 47 8.40 -4.25 3.57
N TYR A 48 9.57 -3.78 3.97
CA TYR A 48 9.92 -3.62 5.38
C TYR A 48 8.98 -2.61 6.07
N GLY A 49 8.75 -1.44 5.45
CA GLY A 49 7.77 -0.46 5.93
C GLY A 49 6.35 -1.04 6.01
N SER A 50 5.94 -1.87 5.04
CA SER A 50 4.63 -2.54 5.04
C SER A 50 4.48 -3.49 6.24
N MET A 51 5.51 -4.27 6.56
CA MET A 51 5.48 -5.16 7.72
C MET A 51 5.46 -4.39 9.04
N LEU A 52 6.24 -3.31 9.15
CA LEU A 52 6.19 -2.42 10.31
C LEU A 52 4.81 -1.79 10.49
N ASN A 53 4.15 -1.39 9.39
CA ASN A 53 2.78 -0.85 9.43
C ASN A 53 1.77 -1.92 9.91
N GLN A 54 1.95 -3.19 9.56
CA GLN A 54 1.11 -4.27 10.08
C GLN A 54 1.29 -4.45 11.60
N GLN A 55 2.48 -4.19 12.12
CA GLN A 55 2.81 -4.20 13.55
C GLN A 55 2.45 -2.88 14.26
N ASN A 56 1.82 -1.94 13.57
CA ASN A 56 1.49 -0.59 14.06
C ASN A 56 2.71 0.25 14.49
N SER A 57 3.90 -0.04 13.97
CA SER A 57 5.09 0.76 14.24
C SER A 57 5.07 2.06 13.43
N LEU A 58 5.36 3.17 14.09
CA LEU A 58 5.46 4.49 13.46
C LEU A 58 6.67 4.60 12.51
N ASP A 59 7.68 3.76 12.71
CA ASP A 59 8.89 3.75 11.88
C ASP A 59 8.61 3.41 10.41
N CYS A 60 7.47 2.78 10.12
CA CYS A 60 7.07 2.45 8.75
C CYS A 60 7.10 3.64 7.80
N VAL A 61 6.79 4.85 8.29
CA VAL A 61 6.77 6.08 7.47
C VAL A 61 8.17 6.39 6.93
N SER A 62 9.20 6.31 7.75
CA SER A 62 10.57 6.59 7.34
C SER A 62 11.05 5.65 6.22
N PHE A 63 10.67 4.38 6.29
CA PHE A 63 11.00 3.39 5.26
C PHE A 63 10.22 3.64 3.96
N TYR A 64 8.94 4.01 4.04
CA TYR A 64 8.17 4.39 2.87
C TYR A 64 8.73 5.64 2.20
N GLU A 65 9.10 6.67 2.97
CA GLU A 65 9.71 7.89 2.44
C GLU A 65 11.06 7.62 1.75
N ARG A 66 11.90 6.77 2.35
CA ARG A 66 13.15 6.34 1.72
C ARG A 66 12.87 5.57 0.43
N SER A 67 11.89 4.68 0.40
CA SER A 67 11.48 3.96 -0.81
C SER A 67 11.05 4.94 -1.91
N LEU A 68 10.27 5.97 -1.57
CA LEU A 68 9.79 6.98 -2.53
C LEU A 68 10.89 7.93 -3.01
N LYS A 69 11.93 8.19 -2.23
CA LYS A 69 13.11 8.95 -2.69
C LYS A 69 13.84 8.22 -3.83
N ILE A 70 13.82 6.90 -3.82
CA ILE A 70 14.46 6.05 -4.84
C ILE A 70 13.51 5.83 -6.01
N ASN A 71 12.26 5.48 -5.73
CA ASN A 71 11.21 5.23 -6.72
C ASN A 71 9.94 6.03 -6.41
N ASN A 72 9.87 7.25 -6.92
CA ASN A 72 8.77 8.18 -6.70
C ASN A 72 7.47 7.80 -7.44
N LYS A 73 7.48 6.73 -8.26
CA LYS A 73 6.32 6.19 -8.98
C LYS A 73 5.82 4.88 -8.40
N SER A 74 6.12 4.56 -7.14
CA SER A 74 5.62 3.38 -6.46
C SER A 74 4.21 3.61 -5.92
N TYR A 75 3.17 3.23 -6.68
CA TYR A 75 1.78 3.31 -6.20
C TYR A 75 1.53 2.44 -4.96
N LEU A 76 2.27 1.33 -4.80
CA LEU A 76 2.18 0.46 -3.62
C LEU A 76 2.68 1.18 -2.36
N THR A 77 3.76 1.93 -2.46
CA THR A 77 4.32 2.68 -1.33
C THR A 77 3.40 3.83 -0.92
N PHE A 78 2.83 4.56 -1.89
CA PHE A 78 1.82 5.57 -1.59
C PHE A 78 0.56 4.95 -0.95
N ASN A 79 0.11 3.77 -1.40
CA ASN A 79 -0.98 3.05 -0.74
C ASN A 79 -0.62 2.66 0.71
N GLY A 80 0.61 2.20 0.95
CA GLY A 80 1.11 1.89 2.30
C GLY A 80 1.04 3.10 3.24
N LEU A 81 1.49 4.28 2.77
CA LEU A 81 1.37 5.55 3.49
C LEU A 81 -0.10 5.92 3.73
N GLY A 82 -0.96 5.79 2.71
CA GLY A 82 -2.38 6.05 2.84
C GLY A 82 -3.03 5.20 3.93
N ASN A 83 -2.74 3.90 3.97
CA ASN A 83 -3.24 2.98 4.98
C ASN A 83 -2.75 3.35 6.39
N PHE A 84 -1.47 3.74 6.52
CA PHE A 84 -0.92 4.20 7.80
C PHE A 84 -1.61 5.47 8.28
N TYR A 85 -1.73 6.48 7.42
CA TYR A 85 -2.37 7.74 7.78
C TYR A 85 -3.86 7.59 8.09
N LEU A 86 -4.57 6.67 7.40
CA LEU A 86 -5.95 6.34 7.72
C LEU A 86 -6.08 5.73 9.12
N LYS A 87 -5.22 4.77 9.48
CA LYS A 87 -5.20 4.16 10.82
C LYS A 87 -4.91 5.18 11.93
N THR A 88 -4.10 6.19 11.65
CA THR A 88 -3.72 7.23 12.60
C THR A 88 -4.62 8.48 12.54
N ASN A 89 -5.76 8.38 11.84
CA ASN A 89 -6.75 9.45 11.66
C ASN A 89 -6.20 10.74 11.02
N GLN A 90 -5.09 10.64 10.27
CA GLN A 90 -4.52 11.75 9.50
C GLN A 90 -5.17 11.78 8.09
N PHE A 91 -6.45 12.08 8.04
CA PHE A 91 -7.31 11.87 6.87
C PHE A 91 -6.85 12.62 5.61
N GLU A 92 -6.38 13.84 5.73
CA GLU A 92 -5.87 14.63 4.60
C GLU A 92 -4.62 13.99 3.98
N LYS A 93 -3.68 13.51 4.82
CA LYS A 93 -2.48 12.83 4.34
C LYS A 93 -2.83 11.47 3.71
N ALA A 94 -3.81 10.78 4.26
CA ALA A 94 -4.31 9.52 3.71
C ALA A 94 -4.92 9.73 2.31
N GLU A 95 -5.82 10.73 2.16
CA GLU A 95 -6.45 11.04 0.88
C GLU A 95 -5.43 11.43 -0.19
N ASN A 96 -4.46 12.29 0.16
CA ASN A 96 -3.38 12.68 -0.74
C ASN A 96 -2.54 11.47 -1.18
N SER A 97 -2.20 10.59 -0.25
CA SER A 97 -1.41 9.38 -0.56
C SER A 97 -2.16 8.42 -1.47
N TYR A 98 -3.44 8.16 -1.22
CA TYR A 98 -4.27 7.33 -2.10
C TYR A 98 -4.44 7.96 -3.47
N THR A 99 -4.62 9.28 -3.53
CA THR A 99 -4.74 10.00 -4.81
C THR A 99 -3.49 9.84 -5.65
N LYS A 100 -2.31 10.05 -5.08
CA LYS A 100 -1.03 9.81 -5.78
C LYS A 100 -0.88 8.37 -6.27
N ALA A 101 -1.26 7.39 -5.43
CA ALA A 101 -1.22 5.98 -5.85
C ALA A 101 -2.12 5.71 -7.06
N ILE A 102 -3.33 6.26 -7.07
CA ILE A 102 -4.30 6.12 -8.16
C ILE A 102 -3.80 6.81 -9.43
N GLU A 103 -3.27 8.02 -9.35
CA GLU A 103 -2.70 8.76 -10.49
C GLU A 103 -1.57 7.99 -11.16
N ILE A 104 -0.71 7.34 -10.38
CA ILE A 104 0.41 6.53 -10.90
C ILE A 104 -0.10 5.29 -11.64
N ASN A 105 -1.06 4.58 -11.10
CA ASN A 105 -1.56 3.35 -11.72
C ASN A 105 -3.06 3.12 -11.45
N PRO A 106 -3.95 3.80 -12.19
CA PRO A 106 -5.40 3.69 -11.95
C PRO A 106 -5.94 2.25 -12.05
N LYS A 107 -5.45 1.50 -13.04
CA LYS A 107 -5.96 0.14 -13.31
C LYS A 107 -5.63 -0.86 -12.22
N ARG A 108 -4.44 -0.78 -11.61
CA ARG A 108 -4.02 -1.65 -10.50
C ARG A 108 -4.45 -1.13 -9.13
N SER A 109 -5.05 0.06 -9.08
CA SER A 109 -5.45 0.74 -7.85
C SER A 109 -6.89 0.43 -7.43
N ALA A 110 -7.53 -0.62 -7.96
CA ALA A 110 -8.92 -0.94 -7.63
C ALA A 110 -9.18 -0.91 -6.11
N LYS A 111 -8.41 -1.68 -5.32
CA LYS A 111 -8.58 -1.68 -3.86
C LYS A 111 -8.28 -0.33 -3.21
N ILE A 112 -7.44 0.51 -3.82
CA ILE A 112 -7.10 1.85 -3.31
C ILE A 112 -8.29 2.79 -3.48
N TYR A 113 -9.03 2.69 -4.58
CA TYR A 113 -10.31 3.40 -4.73
C TYR A 113 -11.28 3.06 -3.60
N LYS A 114 -11.43 1.77 -3.25
CA LYS A 114 -12.29 1.37 -2.13
C LYS A 114 -11.81 1.94 -0.78
N ASN A 115 -10.51 1.93 -0.52
CA ASN A 115 -9.96 2.52 0.70
C ASN A 115 -10.19 4.04 0.76
N ARG A 116 -10.02 4.75 -0.38
CA ARG A 116 -10.26 6.19 -0.46
C ARG A 116 -11.76 6.51 -0.35
N ALA A 117 -12.65 5.68 -0.93
CA ALA A 117 -14.08 5.81 -0.74
C ALA A 117 -14.47 5.73 0.74
N TYR A 118 -13.99 4.72 1.45
CA TYR A 118 -14.21 4.58 2.90
C TYR A 118 -13.73 5.81 3.70
N LEU A 119 -12.57 6.36 3.35
CA LEU A 119 -12.05 7.57 3.95
C LEU A 119 -12.97 8.77 3.69
N ARG A 120 -13.43 8.93 2.44
CA ARG A 120 -14.31 10.03 2.01
C ARG A 120 -15.68 9.96 2.65
N GLU A 121 -16.23 8.76 2.80
CA GLU A 121 -17.47 8.52 3.54
C GLU A 121 -17.34 8.97 5.00
N LYS A 122 -16.25 8.62 5.69
CA LYS A 122 -15.95 9.11 7.06
C LYS A 122 -15.87 10.64 7.14
N GLN A 123 -15.55 11.31 6.07
CA GLN A 123 -15.51 12.78 5.97
C GLN A 123 -16.82 13.39 5.44
N ASN A 124 -17.88 12.61 5.28
CA ASN A 124 -19.16 13.01 4.68
C ASN A 124 -19.03 13.51 3.23
N LYS A 125 -17.96 13.10 2.52
CA LYS A 125 -17.74 13.39 1.09
C LYS A 125 -18.41 12.31 0.22
N ASN A 126 -19.73 12.16 0.36
CA ASN A 126 -20.50 11.04 -0.17
C ASN A 126 -20.43 10.94 -1.70
N SER A 127 -20.54 12.06 -2.41
CA SER A 127 -20.45 12.09 -3.87
C SER A 127 -19.10 11.53 -4.37
N ASP A 128 -18.01 11.95 -3.76
CA ASP A 128 -16.66 11.51 -4.12
C ASP A 128 -16.43 10.03 -3.75
N ALA A 129 -16.98 9.60 -2.62
CA ALA A 129 -16.94 8.20 -2.20
C ALA A 129 -17.66 7.30 -3.22
N LYS A 130 -18.85 7.72 -3.68
CA LYS A 130 -19.63 7.03 -4.71
C LYS A 130 -18.85 6.85 -6.02
N GLU A 131 -18.16 7.89 -6.50
CA GLU A 131 -17.32 7.82 -7.71
C GLU A 131 -16.13 6.87 -7.55
N ASP A 132 -15.51 6.85 -6.37
CA ASP A 132 -14.45 5.89 -6.07
C ASP A 132 -14.96 4.44 -6.06
N LEU A 133 -16.14 4.16 -5.48
CA LEU A 133 -16.75 2.84 -5.50
C LEU A 133 -17.09 2.36 -6.92
N LYS A 134 -17.59 3.25 -7.78
CA LYS A 134 -17.79 2.96 -9.21
C LYS A 134 -16.47 2.62 -9.90
N SER A 135 -15.41 3.37 -9.60
CA SER A 135 -14.07 3.12 -10.13
C SER A 135 -13.51 1.77 -9.66
N TYR A 136 -13.73 1.41 -8.39
CA TYR A 136 -13.39 0.09 -7.87
C TYR A 136 -14.04 -1.03 -8.68
N LEU A 137 -15.36 -0.97 -8.91
CA LEU A 137 -16.08 -1.98 -9.69
C LEU A 137 -15.70 -1.99 -11.18
N LYS A 138 -15.33 -0.83 -11.74
CA LYS A 138 -14.83 -0.72 -13.11
C LYS A 138 -13.52 -1.47 -13.29
N TYR A 139 -12.57 -1.31 -12.36
CA TYR A 139 -11.24 -1.94 -12.45
C TYR A 139 -11.17 -3.32 -11.81
N PHE A 140 -12.17 -3.70 -11.02
CA PHE A 140 -12.30 -5.04 -10.46
C PHE A 140 -13.72 -5.58 -10.66
N PRO A 141 -14.11 -5.89 -11.91
CA PRO A 141 -15.49 -6.27 -12.24
C PRO A 141 -15.97 -7.58 -11.60
N LYS A 142 -15.04 -8.47 -11.24
CA LYS A 142 -15.29 -9.74 -10.53
C LYS A 142 -15.02 -9.64 -9.03
N ALA A 143 -15.18 -8.45 -8.43
CA ALA A 143 -15.00 -8.26 -7.01
C ALA A 143 -15.96 -9.16 -6.20
N PRO A 144 -15.48 -9.90 -5.20
CA PRO A 144 -16.32 -10.81 -4.40
C PRO A 144 -17.37 -10.06 -3.57
N ASP A 145 -17.13 -8.79 -3.27
CA ASP A 145 -18.00 -7.88 -2.53
C ASP A 145 -18.84 -6.96 -3.44
N ARG A 146 -18.93 -7.28 -4.74
CA ARG A 146 -19.61 -6.45 -5.74
C ARG A 146 -21.03 -6.06 -5.30
N GLY A 147 -21.85 -7.02 -4.84
CA GLY A 147 -23.23 -6.77 -4.43
C GLY A 147 -23.32 -5.77 -3.26
N ILE A 148 -22.42 -5.90 -2.28
CA ILE A 148 -22.33 -4.98 -1.14
C ILE A 148 -21.96 -3.57 -1.61
N ILE A 149 -21.00 -3.47 -2.51
CA ILE A 149 -20.54 -2.17 -3.06
C ILE A 149 -21.65 -1.52 -3.91
N GLU A 150 -22.36 -2.29 -4.73
CA GLU A 150 -23.50 -1.77 -5.49
C GLU A 150 -24.65 -1.28 -4.60
N GLN A 151 -24.88 -1.93 -3.46
CA GLN A 151 -25.82 -1.45 -2.46
C GLN A 151 -25.33 -0.15 -1.82
N ALA A 152 -24.07 -0.08 -1.37
CA ALA A 152 -23.50 1.15 -0.81
C ALA A 152 -23.61 2.33 -1.80
N ILE A 153 -23.34 2.12 -3.09
CA ILE A 153 -23.50 3.15 -4.12
C ILE A 153 -24.95 3.68 -4.22
N ARG A 154 -25.96 2.86 -3.92
CA ARG A 154 -27.37 3.30 -3.91
C ARG A 154 -27.75 4.06 -2.63
N GLU A 155 -27.13 3.73 -1.51
CA GLU A 155 -27.46 4.29 -0.19
C GLU A 155 -26.74 5.61 0.11
N ILE A 156 -25.57 5.85 -0.49
CA ILE A 156 -24.84 7.11 -0.42
C ILE A 156 -25.43 8.09 -1.43
#